data_a2d60f257b07c129f8dc2d8f8f990650
#
_entry.id   a2d60f257b07c129f8dc2d8f8f990650
#
_cell.length_a   1.000
_cell.length_b   1.000
_cell.length_c   1.000
_cell.angle_alpha   90.00
_cell.angle_beta   90.00
_cell.angle_gamma   90.00
#
_symmetry.space_group_name_H-M   'P 1'
#
loop_
_entity.id
_entity.type
_entity.pdbx_description
1 polymer ?
#
loop_
_entity_poly.entity_id
_entity_poly.type
_entity_poly.pdbx_seq_one_letter_code
_entity_poly.pdbx_strand_id
1 'polypeptide(L)'
;MSQYIKNKPTQLSPNFDSTEFDCNCKNKTCTITEIDPKLVEYLQKIRDHFGKPVTINSAYRCDKHNKSIGGASQSKHKYGQAADIKVSGIKPLKVAQYAEFIGIKGIGQYSNFVHIDTRTNKFFWYGNGQSPRSTFGGQSAFKPEDNQEVEAQEQPVAPTPEKIDGDKVVVTGSSVNVRKGPGTKFDSVGTFSKGKEFQALNYEGWTPILIDEEVCWISEKYSKKQ
;
A
#
# COMPACT_ATOMS: atom_id res chain seq x y z
N MET A 1 22.72 8.32 -12.07
CA MET A 1 21.32 8.59 -12.51
C MET A 1 21.17 8.06 -13.93
N SER A 2 20.12 7.29 -14.16
CA SER A 2 19.76 6.82 -15.50
C SER A 2 18.58 7.64 -16.03
N GLN A 3 18.56 7.90 -17.33
CA GLN A 3 17.50 8.65 -18.00
C GLN A 3 16.69 7.73 -18.90
N TYR A 4 15.38 7.88 -18.86
CA TYR A 4 14.41 7.09 -19.63
C TYR A 4 13.44 8.03 -20.34
N ILE A 5 12.92 7.59 -21.49
CA ILE A 5 11.91 8.36 -22.22
C ILE A 5 10.57 8.15 -21.47
N LYS A 6 9.94 9.24 -21.08
CA LYS A 6 8.64 9.21 -20.41
C LYS A 6 7.59 8.49 -21.29
N ASN A 7 6.72 7.70 -20.65
CA ASN A 7 5.70 6.85 -21.29
C ASN A 7 6.26 5.75 -22.21
N LYS A 8 7.57 5.47 -22.16
CA LYS A 8 8.17 4.35 -22.87
C LYS A 8 8.70 3.35 -21.86
N PRO A 9 8.05 2.18 -21.69
CA PRO A 9 8.45 1.22 -20.67
C PRO A 9 9.82 0.62 -20.96
N THR A 10 10.63 0.54 -19.92
CA THR A 10 11.90 -0.19 -19.89
C THR A 10 11.95 -0.94 -18.57
N GLN A 11 12.15 -2.27 -18.62
CA GLN A 11 12.25 -3.09 -17.42
C GLN A 11 13.47 -2.68 -16.60
N LEU A 12 13.29 -2.36 -15.33
CA LEU A 12 14.33 -1.94 -14.39
C LEU A 12 14.71 -3.04 -13.41
N SER A 13 13.74 -3.84 -13.00
CA SER A 13 13.89 -5.00 -12.10
C SER A 13 12.72 -5.96 -12.33
N PRO A 14 12.69 -7.16 -11.73
CA PRO A 14 11.62 -8.12 -11.96
C PRO A 14 10.19 -7.58 -11.79
N ASN A 15 10.00 -6.57 -10.93
CA ASN A 15 8.68 -6.05 -10.61
C ASN A 15 8.47 -4.56 -10.94
N PHE A 16 9.45 -3.88 -11.51
CA PHE A 16 9.35 -2.44 -11.78
C PHE A 16 9.83 -2.10 -13.20
N ASP A 17 9.07 -1.24 -13.87
CA ASP A 17 9.48 -0.61 -15.13
C ASP A 17 9.62 0.92 -14.99
N SER A 18 10.24 1.56 -15.98
CA SER A 18 10.56 2.99 -15.93
C SER A 18 9.33 3.90 -15.91
N THR A 19 8.19 3.45 -16.46
CA THR A 19 6.98 4.28 -16.54
C THR A 19 6.30 4.47 -15.18
N GLU A 20 6.53 3.56 -14.23
CA GLU A 20 6.04 3.71 -12.85
C GLU A 20 6.70 4.90 -12.13
N PHE A 21 7.86 5.34 -12.59
CA PHE A 21 8.61 6.46 -12.04
C PHE A 21 8.32 7.78 -12.75
N ASP A 22 7.51 7.78 -13.78
CA ASP A 22 7.22 8.95 -14.59
C ASP A 22 6.64 10.10 -13.78
N CYS A 23 7.05 11.32 -14.15
CA CYS A 23 6.46 12.51 -13.58
C CYS A 23 4.96 12.61 -13.93
N ASN A 24 4.10 12.74 -12.92
CA ASN A 24 2.64 12.83 -13.07
C ASN A 24 2.16 14.16 -13.69
N CYS A 25 3.04 15.00 -14.20
CA CYS A 25 2.67 16.25 -14.82
C CYS A 25 2.09 16.07 -16.23
N LYS A 26 1.19 16.98 -16.63
CA LYS A 26 0.64 17.08 -17.99
C LYS A 26 1.51 17.94 -18.92
N ASN A 27 2.72 18.32 -18.50
CA ASN A 27 3.58 19.20 -19.28
C ASN A 27 4.22 18.43 -20.45
N LYS A 28 3.92 18.81 -21.68
CA LYS A 28 4.45 18.20 -22.90
C LYS A 28 5.98 18.28 -23.03
N THR A 29 6.64 19.23 -22.35
CA THR A 29 8.11 19.34 -22.35
C THR A 29 8.79 18.44 -21.33
N CYS A 30 8.04 17.76 -20.47
CA CYS A 30 8.55 16.75 -19.54
C CYS A 30 8.57 15.39 -20.24
N THR A 31 9.61 15.14 -21.00
CA THR A 31 9.75 13.96 -21.87
C THR A 31 10.72 12.91 -21.33
N ILE A 32 11.45 13.25 -20.26
CA ILE A 32 12.47 12.39 -19.64
C ILE A 32 12.07 12.10 -18.19
N THR A 33 12.33 10.88 -17.76
CA THR A 33 12.26 10.42 -16.38
C THR A 33 13.67 10.09 -15.90
N GLU A 34 14.09 10.68 -14.79
CA GLU A 34 15.35 10.36 -14.12
C GLU A 34 15.10 9.36 -13.01
N ILE A 35 15.93 8.32 -12.91
CA ILE A 35 15.81 7.26 -11.91
C ILE A 35 17.20 6.92 -11.35
N ASP A 36 17.31 6.92 -10.04
CA ASP A 36 18.46 6.40 -9.33
C ASP A 36 18.35 4.86 -9.28
N PRO A 37 19.30 4.09 -9.88
CA PRO A 37 19.27 2.62 -9.81
C PRO A 37 19.19 2.07 -8.38
N LYS A 38 19.77 2.79 -7.41
CA LYS A 38 19.69 2.43 -6.00
C LYS A 38 18.28 2.49 -5.45
N LEU A 39 17.47 3.43 -5.93
CA LEU A 39 16.05 3.51 -5.56
C LEU A 39 15.29 2.27 -6.03
N VAL A 40 15.56 1.82 -7.27
CA VAL A 40 14.95 0.60 -7.82
C VAL A 40 15.36 -0.64 -7.01
N GLU A 41 16.64 -0.74 -6.63
CA GLU A 41 17.14 -1.81 -5.76
C GLU A 41 16.41 -1.85 -4.40
N TYR A 42 16.21 -0.70 -3.76
CA TYR A 42 15.46 -0.60 -2.51
C TYR A 42 13.99 -1.01 -2.67
N LEU A 43 13.35 -0.55 -3.75
CA LEU A 43 11.96 -0.91 -4.05
C LEU A 43 11.80 -2.42 -4.29
N GLN A 44 12.73 -3.03 -5.04
CA GLN A 44 12.72 -4.47 -5.28
C GLN A 44 12.89 -5.26 -3.97
N LYS A 45 13.83 -4.85 -3.09
CA LYS A 45 13.99 -5.48 -1.77
C LYS A 45 12.73 -5.39 -0.92
N ILE A 46 12.03 -4.24 -0.93
CA ILE A 46 10.75 -4.08 -0.24
C ILE A 46 9.68 -5.01 -0.84
N ARG A 47 9.63 -5.09 -2.17
CA ARG A 47 8.70 -5.95 -2.90
C ARG A 47 8.91 -7.43 -2.57
N ASP A 48 10.17 -7.88 -2.56
CA ASP A 48 10.55 -9.26 -2.30
C ASP A 48 10.25 -9.65 -0.85
N HIS A 49 10.63 -8.78 0.11
CA HIS A 49 10.41 -9.04 1.52
C HIS A 49 8.93 -9.20 1.88
N PHE A 50 8.08 -8.29 1.43
CA PHE A 50 6.66 -8.37 1.76
C PHE A 50 5.85 -9.32 0.85
N GLY A 51 6.41 -9.77 -0.27
CA GLY A 51 5.69 -10.61 -1.25
C GLY A 51 4.42 -9.96 -1.82
N LYS A 52 4.22 -8.65 -1.61
CA LYS A 52 3.00 -7.92 -1.96
C LYS A 52 3.27 -6.82 -2.99
N PRO A 53 2.29 -6.47 -3.85
CA PRO A 53 2.44 -5.36 -4.79
C PRO A 53 2.87 -4.06 -4.10
N VAL A 54 3.87 -3.41 -4.68
CA VAL A 54 4.32 -2.07 -4.30
C VAL A 54 3.81 -1.09 -5.34
N THR A 55 2.99 -0.14 -4.94
CA THR A 55 2.48 0.93 -5.81
C THR A 55 3.30 2.19 -5.60
N ILE A 56 3.85 2.74 -6.67
CA ILE A 56 4.56 4.03 -6.66
C ILE A 56 3.52 5.13 -6.93
N ASN A 57 3.18 5.89 -5.88
CA ASN A 57 2.24 7.02 -5.99
C ASN A 57 2.89 8.23 -6.67
N SER A 58 4.20 8.42 -6.47
CA SER A 58 5.00 9.49 -7.05
C SER A 58 6.47 9.12 -6.96
N ALA A 59 7.21 9.27 -8.06
CA ALA A 59 8.66 9.15 -8.04
C ALA A 59 9.31 10.39 -8.64
N TYR A 60 9.79 10.37 -9.89
CA TYR A 60 10.39 11.55 -10.52
C TYR A 60 9.40 12.71 -10.63
N ARG A 61 9.87 13.93 -10.34
CA ARG A 61 9.11 15.18 -10.48
C ARG A 61 9.96 16.22 -11.20
N CYS A 62 9.55 16.60 -12.40
CA CYS A 62 10.19 17.75 -13.05
C CYS A 62 10.02 19.03 -12.20
N ASP A 63 10.91 20.02 -12.37
CA ASP A 63 10.89 21.26 -11.57
C ASP A 63 9.53 21.96 -11.58
N LYS A 64 8.90 22.05 -12.76
CA LYS A 64 7.58 22.71 -12.89
C LYS A 64 6.51 21.97 -12.08
N HIS A 65 6.50 20.65 -12.12
CA HIS A 65 5.54 19.86 -11.34
C HIS A 65 5.81 19.98 -9.85
N ASN A 66 7.08 19.82 -9.43
CA ASN A 66 7.44 19.97 -8.02
C ASN A 66 7.01 21.32 -7.46
N LYS A 67 7.25 22.40 -8.20
CA LYS A 67 6.82 23.76 -7.82
C LYS A 67 5.29 23.87 -7.75
N SER A 68 4.55 23.30 -8.72
CA SER A 68 3.10 23.41 -8.77
C SER A 68 2.37 22.73 -7.61
N ILE A 69 2.99 21.70 -7.01
CA ILE A 69 2.43 20.96 -5.85
C ILE A 69 3.02 21.42 -4.51
N GLY A 70 3.79 22.53 -4.48
CA GLY A 70 4.40 23.04 -3.26
C GLY A 70 5.53 22.16 -2.71
N GLY A 71 6.16 21.36 -3.55
CA GLY A 71 7.28 20.51 -3.14
C GLY A 71 8.53 21.31 -2.76
N ALA A 72 9.31 20.79 -1.81
CA ALA A 72 10.56 21.43 -1.36
C ALA A 72 11.51 21.71 -2.53
N SER A 73 12.23 22.82 -2.48
CA SER A 73 13.18 23.25 -3.55
C SER A 73 14.27 22.21 -3.80
N GLN A 74 14.72 21.51 -2.75
CA GLN A 74 15.73 20.45 -2.77
C GLN A 74 15.11 19.04 -2.64
N SER A 75 13.87 18.89 -3.13
CA SER A 75 13.17 17.59 -3.09
C SER A 75 13.95 16.50 -3.83
N LYS A 76 14.13 15.35 -3.22
CA LYS A 76 14.79 14.18 -3.82
C LYS A 76 14.04 13.61 -5.02
N HIS A 77 12.75 13.86 -5.12
CA HIS A 77 11.94 13.52 -6.30
C HIS A 77 12.43 14.23 -7.57
N LYS A 78 12.94 15.46 -7.46
CA LYS A 78 13.46 16.22 -8.62
C LYS A 78 14.69 15.59 -9.26
N TYR A 79 15.39 14.78 -8.50
CA TYR A 79 16.62 14.11 -8.90
C TYR A 79 16.40 12.61 -9.14
N GLY A 80 15.16 12.14 -9.24
CA GLY A 80 14.86 10.71 -9.40
C GLY A 80 15.35 9.83 -8.25
N GLN A 81 15.61 10.43 -7.09
CA GLN A 81 16.19 9.79 -5.91
C GLN A 81 15.15 9.40 -4.87
N ALA A 82 13.87 9.62 -5.11
CA ALA A 82 12.81 9.38 -4.13
C ALA A 82 11.58 8.74 -4.75
N ALA A 83 10.86 7.97 -3.94
CA ALA A 83 9.54 7.44 -4.24
C ALA A 83 8.62 7.52 -3.01
N ASP A 84 7.35 7.86 -3.26
CA ASP A 84 6.25 7.77 -2.33
C ASP A 84 5.49 6.47 -2.64
N ILE A 85 5.52 5.48 -1.74
CA ILE A 85 5.07 4.11 -2.01
C ILE A 85 3.99 3.63 -1.06
N LYS A 86 3.19 2.69 -1.54
CA LYS A 86 2.30 1.84 -0.75
C LYS A 86 2.62 0.38 -1.02
N VAL A 87 2.62 -0.43 0.02
CA VAL A 87 2.68 -1.88 -0.10
C VAL A 87 1.29 -2.43 0.23
N SER A 88 0.74 -3.22 -0.68
CA SER A 88 -0.63 -3.73 -0.55
C SER A 88 -0.82 -4.52 0.75
N GLY A 89 -1.80 -4.14 1.57
CA GLY A 89 -2.11 -4.80 2.84
C GLY A 89 -1.12 -4.54 3.99
N ILE A 90 -0.01 -3.81 3.77
CA ILE A 90 1.01 -3.55 4.79
C ILE A 90 0.88 -2.13 5.33
N LYS A 91 0.88 -1.99 6.65
CA LYS A 91 0.82 -0.67 7.32
C LYS A 91 2.09 0.14 7.01
N PRO A 92 1.98 1.47 6.78
CA PRO A 92 3.15 2.33 6.50
C PRO A 92 4.27 2.22 7.53
N LEU A 93 3.95 2.06 8.81
CA LEU A 93 4.96 1.87 9.85
C LEU A 93 5.83 0.62 9.59
N LYS A 94 5.23 -0.51 9.20
CA LYS A 94 5.99 -1.73 8.90
C LYS A 94 6.91 -1.56 7.69
N VAL A 95 6.42 -0.86 6.66
CA VAL A 95 7.24 -0.52 5.48
C VAL A 95 8.40 0.40 5.88
N ALA A 96 8.16 1.44 6.70
CA ALA A 96 9.20 2.34 7.18
C ALA A 96 10.24 1.62 8.07
N GLN A 97 9.79 0.69 8.91
CA GLN A 97 10.67 -0.16 9.73
C GLN A 97 11.58 -1.04 8.87
N TYR A 98 11.01 -1.70 7.85
CA TYR A 98 11.82 -2.51 6.94
C TYR A 98 12.77 -1.66 6.10
N ALA A 99 12.33 -0.51 5.63
CA ALA A 99 13.18 0.45 4.92
C ALA A 99 14.38 0.89 5.78
N GLU A 100 14.17 1.16 7.08
CA GLU A 100 15.24 1.44 8.04
C GLU A 100 16.18 0.24 8.22
N PHE A 101 15.62 -0.97 8.35
CA PHE A 101 16.36 -2.22 8.54
C PHE A 101 17.34 -2.49 7.39
N ILE A 102 16.89 -2.30 6.13
CA ILE A 102 17.74 -2.48 4.93
C ILE A 102 18.68 -1.29 4.66
N GLY A 103 18.75 -0.32 5.57
CA GLY A 103 19.71 0.76 5.55
C GLY A 103 19.34 1.99 4.72
N ILE A 104 18.05 2.17 4.34
CA ILE A 104 17.60 3.41 3.69
C ILE A 104 17.77 4.57 4.67
N LYS A 105 18.34 5.67 4.19
CA LYS A 105 18.67 6.84 5.03
C LYS A 105 17.62 7.95 5.01
N GLY A 106 16.84 8.05 3.94
CA GLY A 106 15.73 9.00 3.84
C GLY A 106 14.40 8.28 3.95
N ILE A 107 13.67 8.42 5.06
CA ILE A 107 12.38 7.75 5.28
C ILE A 107 11.38 8.72 5.90
N GLY A 108 10.24 8.89 5.23
CA GLY A 108 9.09 9.63 5.74
C GLY A 108 7.88 8.74 5.88
N GLN A 109 7.40 8.52 7.11
CA GLN A 109 6.17 7.78 7.33
C GLN A 109 4.98 8.72 7.31
N TYR A 110 3.99 8.42 6.48
CA TYR A 110 2.69 9.11 6.43
C TYR A 110 1.57 8.16 6.85
N SER A 111 0.35 8.67 6.94
CA SER A 111 -0.81 7.88 7.37
C SER A 111 -1.14 6.72 6.43
N ASN A 112 -0.88 6.89 5.12
CA ASN A 112 -1.29 5.95 4.07
C ASN A 112 -0.22 5.63 3.02
N PHE A 113 1.01 6.11 3.19
CA PHE A 113 2.16 5.82 2.33
C PHE A 113 3.47 6.03 3.08
N VAL A 114 4.57 5.63 2.46
CA VAL A 114 5.94 5.88 2.94
C VAL A 114 6.75 6.54 1.84
N HIS A 115 7.42 7.63 2.18
CA HIS A 115 8.48 8.21 1.36
C HIS A 115 9.79 7.49 1.66
N ILE A 116 10.50 7.10 0.60
CA ILE A 116 11.89 6.62 0.69
C ILE A 116 12.78 7.40 -0.26
N ASP A 117 14.04 7.61 0.10
CA ASP A 117 15.01 8.22 -0.80
C ASP A 117 16.44 7.72 -0.58
N THR A 118 17.30 7.97 -1.58
CA THR A 118 18.69 7.48 -1.64
C THR A 118 19.72 8.44 -1.07
N ARG A 119 19.29 9.38 -0.18
CA ARG A 119 20.24 10.29 0.50
C ARG A 119 21.28 9.52 1.29
N THR A 120 22.46 10.15 1.49
CA THR A 120 23.56 9.56 2.25
C THR A 120 23.45 9.81 3.75
N ASN A 121 22.89 10.97 4.15
CA ASN A 121 22.71 11.34 5.54
C ASN A 121 21.34 10.88 6.04
N LYS A 122 21.30 10.27 7.22
CA LYS A 122 20.06 9.80 7.85
C LYS A 122 19.11 10.97 8.13
N PHE A 123 17.89 10.88 7.64
CA PHE A 123 16.80 11.77 7.98
C PHE A 123 15.45 11.02 7.93
N PHE A 124 14.87 10.83 9.10
CA PHE A 124 13.58 10.18 9.28
C PHE A 124 12.56 11.17 9.82
N TRP A 125 11.31 11.08 9.36
CA TRP A 125 10.24 11.96 9.80
C TRP A 125 8.86 11.32 9.76
N TYR A 126 7.91 11.94 10.43
CA TYR A 126 6.52 11.54 10.46
C TYR A 126 5.62 12.69 10.00
N GLY A 127 4.69 12.37 9.08
CA GLY A 127 3.62 13.26 8.63
C GLY A 127 4.10 14.47 7.81
N ASN A 128 3.14 15.29 7.41
CA ASN A 128 3.39 16.46 6.57
C ASN A 128 4.20 17.56 7.29
N GLY A 129 4.16 17.59 8.62
CA GLY A 129 4.95 18.52 9.43
C GLY A 129 6.43 18.17 9.53
N GLN A 130 6.85 17.06 8.89
CA GLN A 130 8.23 16.58 8.90
C GLN A 130 8.83 16.47 10.32
N SER A 131 8.03 16.00 11.28
CA SER A 131 8.50 15.78 12.65
C SER A 131 9.67 14.80 12.65
N PRO A 132 10.90 15.25 13.01
CA PRO A 132 12.09 14.40 12.97
C PRO A 132 11.95 13.18 13.87
N ARG A 133 12.53 12.06 13.41
CA ARG A 133 12.64 10.83 14.20
C ARG A 133 14.03 10.27 14.16
N SER A 134 14.47 9.68 15.28
CA SER A 134 15.74 8.97 15.36
C SER A 134 15.66 7.58 14.74
N THR A 135 14.52 6.92 14.86
CA THR A 135 14.26 5.55 14.38
C THR A 135 12.77 5.29 14.19
N PHE A 136 12.44 4.31 13.37
CA PHE A 136 11.13 3.64 13.31
C PHE A 136 11.15 2.30 14.06
N GLY A 137 12.29 1.91 14.64
CA GLY A 137 12.47 0.62 15.32
C GLY A 137 12.76 -0.54 14.36
N GLY A 138 13.31 -0.27 13.18
CA GLY A 138 13.58 -1.28 12.16
C GLY A 138 14.48 -2.41 12.63
N GLN A 139 15.57 -2.09 13.33
CA GLN A 139 16.51 -3.09 13.87
C GLN A 139 15.89 -3.99 14.94
N SER A 140 14.89 -3.51 15.67
CA SER A 140 14.15 -4.30 16.66
C SER A 140 12.99 -5.08 16.07
N ALA A 141 12.42 -4.56 14.96
CA ALA A 141 11.28 -5.17 14.28
C ALA A 141 11.66 -6.30 13.31
N PHE A 142 12.88 -6.26 12.78
CA PHE A 142 13.42 -7.23 11.83
C PHE A 142 14.81 -7.69 12.32
N LYS A 143 14.89 -8.91 12.89
CA LYS A 143 16.15 -9.52 13.26
C LYS A 143 16.67 -10.39 12.11
N PRO A 144 18.02 -10.58 11.99
CA PRO A 144 18.60 -11.44 10.95
C PRO A 144 18.09 -12.89 10.98
N GLU A 145 17.57 -13.34 12.12
CA GLU A 145 17.05 -14.70 12.35
C GLU A 145 15.57 -14.84 11.94
N ASP A 146 14.88 -13.71 11.69
CA ASP A 146 13.47 -13.67 11.24
C ASP A 146 13.34 -13.85 9.71
N ASN A 147 14.34 -14.39 9.02
CA ASN A 147 14.23 -14.91 7.65
C ASN A 147 13.49 -16.26 7.57
N GLN A 148 12.88 -16.70 8.66
CA GLN A 148 11.73 -17.58 8.59
C GLN A 148 10.54 -16.69 8.22
N GLU A 149 9.99 -16.96 7.05
CA GLU A 149 8.70 -16.53 6.56
C GLU A 149 8.05 -15.48 7.48
N VAL A 150 8.21 -14.19 7.13
CA VAL A 150 7.23 -13.24 7.60
C VAL A 150 5.95 -13.74 6.94
N GLU A 151 5.29 -14.68 7.64
CA GLU A 151 3.88 -14.83 7.49
C GLU A 151 3.39 -13.41 7.43
N ALA A 152 3.01 -12.96 6.24
CA ALA A 152 1.99 -11.94 6.15
C ALA A 152 1.10 -12.33 7.32
N GLN A 153 0.92 -11.49 8.35
CA GLN A 153 -0.14 -11.79 9.30
C GLN A 153 -1.31 -12.05 8.38
N GLU A 154 -1.51 -13.32 8.09
CA GLU A 154 -2.63 -13.78 7.33
C GLU A 154 -3.76 -13.09 8.04
N GLN A 155 -4.42 -12.19 7.32
CA GLN A 155 -5.75 -11.81 7.74
C GLN A 155 -6.38 -13.15 8.00
N PRO A 156 -6.83 -13.45 9.22
CA PRO A 156 -7.24 -14.78 9.56
C PRO A 156 -8.03 -15.30 8.37
N VAL A 157 -7.59 -16.42 7.79
CA VAL A 157 -8.23 -16.97 6.58
C VAL A 157 -9.69 -17.05 6.95
N ALA A 158 -10.52 -16.33 6.22
CA ALA A 158 -11.95 -16.36 6.50
C ALA A 158 -12.35 -17.83 6.32
N PRO A 159 -12.99 -18.46 7.30
CA PRO A 159 -13.40 -19.83 7.16
C PRO A 159 -14.22 -19.96 5.88
N THR A 160 -13.89 -20.92 5.04
CA THR A 160 -14.64 -21.19 3.82
C THR A 160 -16.00 -21.76 4.23
N PRO A 161 -17.11 -21.10 3.91
CA PRO A 161 -18.41 -21.63 4.24
C PRO A 161 -18.67 -22.92 3.45
N GLU A 162 -19.09 -23.98 4.15
CA GLU A 162 -19.22 -25.32 3.56
C GLU A 162 -20.39 -25.46 2.57
N LYS A 163 -21.36 -24.53 2.60
CA LYS A 163 -22.56 -24.62 1.75
C LYS A 163 -23.15 -23.26 1.45
N ILE A 164 -23.53 -23.04 0.19
CA ILE A 164 -24.39 -21.92 -0.21
C ILE A 164 -25.80 -22.20 0.31
N ASP A 165 -26.29 -21.33 1.19
CA ASP A 165 -27.69 -21.27 1.60
C ASP A 165 -28.46 -20.49 0.54
N GLY A 166 -29.59 -20.95 0.09
CA GLY A 166 -30.45 -20.26 -0.88
C GLY A 166 -31.05 -18.94 -0.35
N ASP A 167 -30.85 -18.65 0.95
CA ASP A 167 -31.39 -17.49 1.62
C ASP A 167 -30.70 -16.19 1.22
N LYS A 168 -31.46 -15.10 1.28
CA LYS A 168 -30.95 -13.74 1.10
C LYS A 168 -30.69 -13.06 2.43
N VAL A 169 -29.70 -12.17 2.45
CA VAL A 169 -29.42 -11.27 3.57
C VAL A 169 -29.65 -9.84 3.14
N VAL A 170 -30.37 -9.09 3.96
CA VAL A 170 -30.65 -7.66 3.75
C VAL A 170 -29.90 -6.81 4.77
N VAL A 171 -29.25 -5.76 4.30
CA VAL A 171 -28.60 -4.76 5.15
C VAL A 171 -29.65 -3.94 5.90
N THR A 172 -29.59 -3.92 7.22
CA THR A 172 -30.54 -3.19 8.08
C THR A 172 -29.99 -1.85 8.58
N GLY A 173 -28.66 -1.68 8.63
CA GLY A 173 -28.00 -0.44 9.02
C GLY A 173 -27.89 0.58 7.90
N SER A 174 -27.86 1.86 8.23
CA SER A 174 -27.77 2.96 7.25
C SER A 174 -26.45 2.97 6.47
N SER A 175 -25.36 2.49 7.06
CA SER A 175 -24.03 2.41 6.45
C SER A 175 -23.26 1.28 7.12
N VAL A 176 -23.09 0.14 6.44
CA VAL A 176 -22.53 -1.09 7.01
C VAL A 176 -21.34 -1.54 6.22
N ASN A 177 -20.20 -1.73 6.90
CA ASN A 177 -18.99 -2.28 6.30
C ASN A 177 -19.16 -3.79 6.08
N VAL A 178 -18.92 -4.23 4.85
CA VAL A 178 -18.73 -5.63 4.49
C VAL A 178 -17.23 -5.90 4.42
N ARG A 179 -16.79 -7.07 4.90
CA ARG A 179 -15.39 -7.36 5.15
C ARG A 179 -14.95 -8.67 4.49
N LYS A 180 -13.63 -8.85 4.35
CA LYS A 180 -13.01 -10.07 3.81
C LYS A 180 -13.09 -11.27 4.76
N GLY A 181 -13.62 -11.10 5.98
CA GLY A 181 -13.76 -12.18 6.96
C GLY A 181 -14.61 -11.76 8.16
N PRO A 182 -14.97 -12.74 9.04
CA PRO A 182 -15.87 -12.53 10.16
C PRO A 182 -15.19 -11.80 11.30
N GLY A 183 -15.32 -10.48 11.33
CA GLY A 183 -14.79 -9.65 12.41
C GLY A 183 -14.27 -8.29 11.96
N THR A 184 -14.15 -7.36 12.90
CA THR A 184 -13.68 -5.99 12.64
C THR A 184 -12.17 -5.91 12.32
N LYS A 185 -11.43 -6.97 12.57
CA LYS A 185 -10.00 -7.10 12.24
C LYS A 185 -9.73 -7.37 10.75
N PHE A 186 -10.76 -7.80 10.00
CA PHE A 186 -10.66 -8.02 8.56
C PHE A 186 -10.88 -6.72 7.79
N ASP A 187 -10.23 -6.56 6.63
CA ASP A 187 -10.36 -5.40 5.76
C ASP A 187 -11.81 -5.25 5.25
N SER A 188 -12.26 -4.00 5.13
CA SER A 188 -13.54 -3.71 4.48
C SER A 188 -13.38 -3.80 2.96
N VAL A 189 -14.27 -4.53 2.30
CA VAL A 189 -14.39 -4.59 0.83
C VAL A 189 -15.30 -3.47 0.30
N GLY A 190 -16.14 -2.90 1.18
CA GLY A 190 -17.04 -1.82 0.82
C GLY A 190 -18.02 -1.49 1.92
N THR A 191 -18.78 -0.42 1.71
CA THR A 191 -19.84 0.04 2.62
C THR A 191 -21.16 0.03 1.86
N PHE A 192 -22.19 -0.58 2.47
CA PHE A 192 -23.51 -0.73 1.85
C PHE A 192 -24.61 -0.13 2.71
N SER A 193 -25.61 0.43 2.04
CA SER A 193 -26.74 1.10 2.68
C SER A 193 -27.88 0.14 2.98
N LYS A 194 -28.79 0.54 3.89
CA LYS A 194 -30.00 -0.17 4.24
C LYS A 194 -30.81 -0.59 3.00
N GLY A 195 -31.25 -1.83 2.99
CA GLY A 195 -32.04 -2.43 1.92
C GLY A 195 -31.23 -3.13 0.81
N LYS A 196 -29.88 -3.04 0.82
CA LYS A 196 -29.06 -3.82 -0.11
C LYS A 196 -29.17 -5.32 0.24
N GLU A 197 -29.39 -6.13 -0.77
CA GLU A 197 -29.51 -7.59 -0.66
C GLU A 197 -28.26 -8.29 -1.18
N PHE A 198 -27.94 -9.42 -0.53
CA PHE A 198 -26.87 -10.34 -0.93
C PHE A 198 -27.33 -11.79 -0.76
N GLN A 199 -26.70 -12.71 -1.50
CA GLN A 199 -26.88 -14.15 -1.26
C GLN A 199 -26.16 -14.54 0.03
N ALA A 200 -26.84 -15.23 0.94
CA ALA A 200 -26.30 -15.69 2.21
C ALA A 200 -25.59 -17.03 2.07
N LEU A 201 -24.59 -17.23 2.92
CA LEU A 201 -23.93 -18.50 3.18
C LEU A 201 -24.05 -18.81 4.68
N ASN A 202 -23.90 -20.07 5.12
CA ASN A 202 -24.04 -20.41 6.55
C ASN A 202 -22.75 -20.19 7.35
N TYR A 203 -22.83 -19.36 8.39
CA TYR A 203 -21.80 -19.20 9.42
C TYR A 203 -22.37 -18.52 10.67
N GLU A 204 -21.78 -18.73 11.86
CA GLU A 204 -22.26 -18.16 13.12
C GLU A 204 -21.71 -16.75 13.39
N GLY A 205 -22.57 -15.80 13.81
CA GLY A 205 -22.22 -14.44 14.29
C GLY A 205 -21.88 -13.43 13.20
N TRP A 206 -21.43 -13.87 12.05
CA TRP A 206 -21.20 -13.09 10.83
C TRP A 206 -21.75 -13.87 9.64
N THR A 207 -22.55 -13.20 8.84
CA THR A 207 -23.14 -13.84 7.66
C THR A 207 -22.20 -13.73 6.48
N PRO A 208 -21.69 -14.85 5.92
CA PRO A 208 -20.99 -14.83 4.64
C PRO A 208 -21.97 -14.54 3.52
N ILE A 209 -21.55 -13.71 2.58
CA ILE A 209 -22.31 -13.26 1.41
C ILE A 209 -21.43 -13.29 0.17
N LEU A 210 -22.01 -13.38 -1.02
CA LEU A 210 -21.27 -13.31 -2.28
C LEU A 210 -21.32 -11.89 -2.85
N ILE A 211 -20.14 -11.35 -3.20
CA ILE A 211 -19.97 -10.12 -3.97
C ILE A 211 -18.98 -10.42 -5.08
N ASP A 212 -19.39 -10.30 -6.34
CA ASP A 212 -18.56 -10.56 -7.53
C ASP A 212 -17.83 -11.93 -7.48
N GLU A 213 -18.55 -12.99 -7.05
CA GLU A 213 -18.06 -14.35 -6.86
C GLU A 213 -17.06 -14.53 -5.69
N GLU A 214 -16.72 -13.47 -4.95
CA GLU A 214 -15.90 -13.55 -3.75
C GLU A 214 -16.75 -13.66 -2.48
N VAL A 215 -16.30 -14.49 -1.52
CA VAL A 215 -16.94 -14.61 -0.20
C VAL A 215 -16.55 -13.42 0.65
N CYS A 216 -17.55 -12.59 1.01
CA CYS A 216 -17.42 -11.46 1.89
C CYS A 216 -18.29 -11.65 3.14
N TRP A 217 -18.13 -10.81 4.14
CA TRP A 217 -18.75 -11.02 5.45
C TRP A 217 -19.45 -9.76 5.97
N ILE A 218 -20.68 -9.93 6.44
CA ILE A 218 -21.47 -8.88 7.07
C ILE A 218 -21.87 -9.30 8.49
N SER A 219 -21.81 -8.37 9.45
CA SER A 219 -22.22 -8.67 10.83
C SER A 219 -23.73 -8.87 10.91
N GLU A 220 -24.16 -9.92 11.60
CA GLU A 220 -25.59 -10.20 11.89
C GLU A 220 -26.29 -9.07 12.65
N LYS A 221 -25.53 -8.28 13.40
CA LYS A 221 -26.05 -7.06 14.06
C LYS A 221 -26.65 -6.05 13.06
N TYR A 222 -26.16 -6.03 11.82
CA TYR A 222 -26.53 -5.05 10.78
C TYR A 222 -27.09 -5.69 9.52
N SER A 223 -27.51 -6.95 9.61
CA SER A 223 -28.11 -7.72 8.53
C SER A 223 -29.23 -8.62 9.04
N LYS A 224 -30.12 -9.06 8.16
CA LYS A 224 -31.20 -9.97 8.49
C LYS A 224 -31.37 -10.95 7.33
N LYS A 225 -31.43 -12.25 7.61
CA LYS A 225 -31.86 -13.27 6.66
C LYS A 225 -33.34 -13.11 6.36
N GLN A 226 -33.72 -13.28 5.12
CA GLN A 226 -35.11 -13.33 4.63
C GLN A 226 -35.49 -14.75 4.28
#